data_98290961e6b5af9be433512f249a5bf7
#
_entry.id   98290961e6b5af9be433512f249a5bf7
#
_cell.length_a   1.000
_cell.length_b   1.000
_cell.length_c   1.000
_cell.angle_alpha   90.00
_cell.angle_beta   90.00
_cell.angle_gamma   90.00
#
_symmetry.space_group_name_H-M   'P 1'
#
loop_
_entity.id
_entity.type
_entity.pdbx_description
1 polymer ?
#
loop_
_entity_poly.entity_id
_entity_poly.type
_entity_poly.pdbx_seq_one_letter_code
_entity_poly.pdbx_strand_id
1 'polypeptide(L)'
;MKTRIGILGLGGVGGYFGGLLAKAYYESEKIEIIFIARGETQKVILANGLVIKTDDGQTIVHPHLVCDDPTIIGKLDYIICATKTYDIEVSLLSIEKCFKKSTIILPLYNGVDAPERISTLYPDHEVLQGCVYIVSKIESSGIIRKTGTFEKLFFGSPSAPMIKLKELQMIFANAGIDSYLVDEIEEKVWEKFIFISALASATSYLNQNIGQIIANDASRALYVELLNEITMIAAVKGLNLPNDIIMQTILKLEKTPQNATSSMHRDVIAGGKFELESLTEFVINEGLKYEIPTPTYNIVFEKLKTVLPI
;
A
#
# COMPACT_ATOMS: atom_id res chain seq x y z
N MET A 1 -22.96 -13.77 -15.15
CA MET A 1 -22.84 -12.66 -14.17
C MET A 1 -21.52 -11.94 -14.45
N LYS A 2 -21.48 -10.63 -14.26
CA LYS A 2 -20.25 -9.86 -14.38
C LYS A 2 -19.43 -9.94 -13.09
N THR A 3 -18.10 -10.03 -13.18
CA THR A 3 -17.19 -9.87 -12.04
C THR A 3 -17.02 -8.37 -11.79
N ARG A 4 -17.30 -7.92 -10.58
CA ARG A 4 -17.30 -6.50 -10.21
C ARG A 4 -16.20 -6.20 -9.21
N ILE A 5 -15.30 -5.27 -9.56
CA ILE A 5 -14.10 -4.94 -8.81
C ILE A 5 -14.18 -3.49 -8.36
N GLY A 6 -14.24 -3.27 -7.04
CA GLY A 6 -14.17 -1.95 -6.44
C GLY A 6 -12.74 -1.54 -6.14
N ILE A 7 -12.36 -0.34 -6.54
CA ILE A 7 -11.08 0.29 -6.19
C ILE A 7 -11.37 1.32 -5.10
N LEU A 8 -11.05 0.99 -3.87
CA LEU A 8 -11.27 1.83 -2.70
C LEU A 8 -10.01 2.65 -2.41
N GLY A 9 -10.10 3.95 -2.70
CA GLY A 9 -8.97 4.87 -2.60
C GLY A 9 -8.22 5.04 -3.91
N LEU A 10 -8.32 6.24 -4.50
CA LEU A 10 -7.69 6.62 -5.75
C LEU A 10 -6.43 7.49 -5.53
N GLY A 11 -5.60 7.05 -4.56
CA GLY A 11 -4.26 7.56 -4.33
C GLY A 11 -3.26 7.10 -5.40
N GLY A 12 -1.97 7.28 -5.15
CA GLY A 12 -0.92 6.85 -6.07
C GLY A 12 -1.04 5.37 -6.49
N VAL A 13 -1.27 4.49 -5.52
CA VAL A 13 -1.39 3.03 -5.75
C VAL A 13 -2.71 2.69 -6.42
N GLY A 14 -3.83 3.00 -5.76
CA GLY A 14 -5.16 2.61 -6.26
C GLY A 14 -5.54 3.32 -7.55
N GLY A 15 -5.15 4.59 -7.72
CA GLY A 15 -5.37 5.31 -8.97
C GLY A 15 -4.55 4.74 -10.13
N TYR A 16 -3.31 4.31 -9.88
CA TYR A 16 -2.48 3.71 -10.92
C TYR A 16 -3.00 2.31 -11.32
N PHE A 17 -3.05 1.36 -10.39
CA PHE A 17 -3.47 -0.01 -10.71
C PHE A 17 -4.96 -0.08 -11.10
N GLY A 18 -5.81 0.67 -10.39
CA GLY A 18 -7.22 0.81 -10.77
C GLY A 18 -7.41 1.41 -12.16
N GLY A 19 -6.58 2.39 -12.52
CA GLY A 19 -6.58 2.98 -13.85
C GLY A 19 -6.15 2.00 -14.94
N LEU A 20 -5.14 1.16 -14.72
CA LEU A 20 -4.77 0.10 -15.68
C LEU A 20 -5.92 -0.91 -15.85
N LEU A 21 -6.58 -1.31 -14.76
CA LEU A 21 -7.76 -2.16 -14.82
C LEU A 21 -8.91 -1.48 -15.59
N ALA A 22 -9.21 -0.22 -15.29
CA ALA A 22 -10.26 0.52 -15.99
C ALA A 22 -10.00 0.62 -17.48
N LYS A 23 -8.74 0.88 -17.88
CA LYS A 23 -8.32 0.92 -19.29
C LYS A 23 -8.55 -0.43 -19.99
N ALA A 24 -8.09 -1.52 -19.36
CA ALA A 24 -8.13 -2.85 -19.97
C ALA A 24 -9.56 -3.39 -20.10
N TYR A 25 -10.45 -3.03 -19.18
CA TYR A 25 -11.80 -3.58 -19.13
C TYR A 25 -12.90 -2.60 -19.50
N TYR A 26 -12.58 -1.45 -20.07
CA TYR A 26 -13.55 -0.39 -20.42
C TYR A 26 -14.74 -0.90 -21.24
N GLU A 27 -14.48 -1.73 -22.25
CA GLU A 27 -15.52 -2.31 -23.13
C GLU A 27 -15.93 -3.74 -22.71
N SER A 28 -15.52 -4.19 -21.52
CA SER A 28 -15.77 -5.57 -21.08
C SER A 28 -17.23 -5.76 -20.68
N GLU A 29 -17.88 -6.76 -21.26
CA GLU A 29 -19.19 -7.21 -20.79
C GLU A 29 -19.11 -8.14 -19.57
N LYS A 30 -17.92 -8.63 -19.23
CA LYS A 30 -17.69 -9.63 -18.19
C LYS A 30 -17.11 -9.07 -16.90
N ILE A 31 -16.38 -7.97 -16.95
CA ILE A 31 -15.69 -7.36 -15.81
C ILE A 31 -16.06 -5.89 -15.75
N GLU A 32 -16.45 -5.43 -14.57
CA GLU A 32 -16.74 -4.03 -14.27
C GLU A 32 -15.75 -3.50 -13.23
N ILE A 33 -15.11 -2.37 -13.55
CA ILE A 33 -14.23 -1.64 -12.64
C ILE A 33 -14.97 -0.43 -12.10
N ILE A 34 -15.06 -0.36 -10.79
CA ILE A 34 -15.77 0.68 -10.05
C ILE A 34 -14.77 1.48 -9.23
N PHE A 35 -14.68 2.77 -9.46
CA PHE A 35 -13.89 3.66 -8.65
C PHE A 35 -14.73 4.19 -7.48
N ILE A 36 -14.30 3.89 -6.28
CA ILE A 36 -14.96 4.35 -5.05
C ILE A 36 -14.26 5.64 -4.63
N ALA A 37 -14.85 6.76 -5.00
CA ALA A 37 -14.29 8.09 -4.80
C ALA A 37 -15.38 9.09 -4.44
N ARG A 38 -15.00 10.11 -3.66
CA ARG A 38 -15.89 11.17 -3.21
C ARG A 38 -15.32 12.56 -3.48
N GLY A 39 -16.18 13.57 -3.31
CA GLY A 39 -15.76 14.98 -3.34
C GLY A 39 -15.19 15.40 -4.69
N GLU A 40 -14.10 16.18 -4.67
CA GLU A 40 -13.47 16.74 -5.86
C GLU A 40 -12.90 15.67 -6.80
N THR A 41 -12.28 14.63 -6.23
CA THR A 41 -11.75 13.53 -7.04
C THR A 41 -12.82 12.83 -7.87
N GLN A 42 -14.00 12.57 -7.28
CA GLN A 42 -15.14 12.00 -7.99
C GLN A 42 -15.60 12.92 -9.14
N LYS A 43 -15.78 14.22 -8.84
CA LYS A 43 -16.25 15.20 -9.85
C LYS A 43 -15.29 15.29 -11.03
N VAL A 44 -13.98 15.38 -10.77
CA VAL A 44 -12.98 15.48 -11.82
C VAL A 44 -12.94 14.22 -12.69
N ILE A 45 -12.99 13.03 -12.07
CA ILE A 45 -12.96 11.76 -12.82
C ILE A 45 -14.23 11.56 -13.63
N LEU A 46 -15.39 11.94 -13.11
CA LEU A 46 -16.66 11.90 -13.88
C LEU A 46 -16.64 12.81 -15.10
N ALA A 47 -16.04 14.00 -14.97
CA ALA A 47 -15.97 14.97 -16.05
C ALA A 47 -14.88 14.64 -17.10
N ASN A 48 -13.72 14.20 -16.67
CA ASN A 48 -12.51 14.17 -17.49
C ASN A 48 -11.85 12.77 -17.59
N GLY A 49 -12.33 11.79 -16.85
CA GLY A 49 -11.61 10.54 -16.61
C GLY A 49 -10.47 10.67 -15.60
N LEU A 50 -9.84 9.57 -15.27
CA LEU A 50 -8.59 9.53 -14.48
C LEU A 50 -7.41 9.63 -15.42
N VAL A 51 -6.52 10.58 -15.19
CA VAL A 51 -5.30 10.76 -15.97
C VAL A 51 -4.14 10.04 -15.30
N ILE A 52 -3.51 9.11 -16.00
CA ILE A 52 -2.26 8.47 -15.58
C ILE A 52 -1.14 9.10 -16.40
N LYS A 53 -0.21 9.75 -15.72
CA LYS A 53 1.02 10.28 -16.31
C LYS A 53 2.20 9.38 -15.96
N THR A 54 2.97 9.00 -16.95
CA THR A 54 4.23 8.25 -16.83
C THR A 54 5.37 9.05 -17.45
N ASP A 55 6.57 8.51 -17.43
CA ASP A 55 7.72 9.14 -18.10
C ASP A 55 7.58 9.04 -19.63
N ASP A 56 6.79 8.07 -20.14
CA ASP A 56 6.56 7.84 -21.57
C ASP A 56 5.34 8.61 -22.15
N GLY A 57 4.56 9.27 -21.28
CA GLY A 57 3.38 10.03 -21.72
C GLY A 57 2.22 10.02 -20.74
N GLN A 58 1.00 10.23 -21.27
CA GLN A 58 -0.20 10.19 -20.45
C GLN A 58 -1.31 9.39 -21.11
N THR A 59 -2.16 8.80 -20.27
CA THR A 59 -3.36 8.08 -20.69
C THR A 59 -4.54 8.56 -19.84
N ILE A 60 -5.69 8.78 -20.50
CA ILE A 60 -6.96 9.05 -19.81
C ILE A 60 -7.76 7.75 -19.79
N VAL A 61 -8.27 7.40 -18.62
CA VAL A 61 -9.04 6.17 -18.42
C VAL A 61 -10.39 6.46 -17.78
N HIS A 62 -11.40 5.67 -18.15
CA HIS A 62 -12.75 5.79 -17.62
C HIS A 62 -13.14 4.44 -17.00
N PRO A 63 -13.51 4.39 -15.73
CA PRO A 63 -14.10 3.20 -15.12
C PRO A 63 -15.56 3.07 -15.54
N HIS A 64 -16.18 1.93 -15.27
CA HIS A 64 -17.61 1.72 -15.53
C HIS A 64 -18.50 2.56 -14.59
N LEU A 65 -18.00 2.87 -13.40
CA LEU A 65 -18.72 3.70 -12.42
C LEU A 65 -17.70 4.44 -11.56
N VAL A 66 -18.02 5.69 -11.20
CA VAL A 66 -17.32 6.47 -10.16
C VAL A 66 -18.38 6.92 -9.15
N CYS A 67 -18.35 6.40 -7.95
CA CYS A 67 -19.38 6.66 -6.95
C CYS A 67 -18.87 6.35 -5.53
N ASP A 68 -19.44 7.00 -4.52
CA ASP A 68 -19.25 6.69 -3.10
C ASP A 68 -20.55 6.22 -2.41
N ASP A 69 -21.66 6.16 -3.13
CA ASP A 69 -22.94 5.66 -2.63
C ASP A 69 -23.03 4.13 -2.78
N PRO A 70 -23.02 3.36 -1.68
CA PRO A 70 -23.09 1.91 -1.74
C PRO A 70 -24.37 1.37 -2.37
N THR A 71 -25.46 2.15 -2.41
CA THR A 71 -26.72 1.73 -3.04
C THR A 71 -26.62 1.76 -4.56
N ILE A 72 -25.82 2.66 -5.11
CA ILE A 72 -25.52 2.78 -6.54
C ILE A 72 -24.41 1.80 -6.93
N ILE A 73 -23.37 1.68 -6.10
CA ILE A 73 -22.26 0.74 -6.32
C ILE A 73 -22.80 -0.68 -6.42
N GLY A 74 -23.69 -1.09 -5.49
CA GLY A 74 -24.19 -2.46 -5.45
C GLY A 74 -23.13 -3.47 -5.00
N LYS A 75 -23.35 -4.75 -5.27
CA LYS A 75 -22.50 -5.83 -4.76
C LYS A 75 -21.20 -6.00 -5.55
N LEU A 76 -20.09 -6.22 -4.85
CA LEU A 76 -18.74 -6.38 -5.40
C LEU A 76 -18.22 -7.82 -5.17
N ASP A 77 -17.42 -8.32 -6.11
CA ASP A 77 -16.74 -9.61 -6.01
C ASP A 77 -15.35 -9.45 -5.40
N TYR A 78 -14.66 -8.39 -5.78
CA TYR A 78 -13.35 -8.02 -5.25
C TYR A 78 -13.33 -6.56 -4.84
N ILE A 79 -12.60 -6.27 -3.77
CA ILE A 79 -12.31 -4.91 -3.33
C ILE A 79 -10.80 -4.76 -3.20
N ILE A 80 -10.21 -3.87 -4.00
CA ILE A 80 -8.80 -3.49 -3.89
C ILE A 80 -8.73 -2.23 -3.05
N CYS A 81 -8.12 -2.35 -1.86
CA CYS A 81 -8.04 -1.26 -0.89
C CYS A 81 -6.67 -0.58 -0.97
N ALA A 82 -6.66 0.71 -1.25
CA ALA A 82 -5.47 1.53 -1.39
C ALA A 82 -5.68 2.98 -0.89
N THR A 83 -6.44 3.12 0.20
CA THR A 83 -6.53 4.39 0.95
C THR A 83 -5.25 4.61 1.77
N LYS A 84 -5.23 5.56 2.67
CA LYS A 84 -4.19 5.62 3.70
C LYS A 84 -4.53 4.67 4.85
N THR A 85 -3.53 4.15 5.56
CA THR A 85 -3.73 3.14 6.62
C THR A 85 -4.60 3.65 7.76
N TYR A 86 -4.56 4.93 8.07
CA TYR A 86 -5.40 5.57 9.08
C TYR A 86 -6.88 5.74 8.67
N ASP A 87 -7.23 5.41 7.42
CA ASP A 87 -8.60 5.47 6.90
C ASP A 87 -9.19 4.07 6.61
N ILE A 88 -8.50 2.98 6.95
CA ILE A 88 -8.91 1.59 6.63
C ILE A 88 -10.34 1.34 7.10
N GLU A 89 -10.58 1.50 8.40
CA GLU A 89 -11.85 1.14 9.03
C GLU A 89 -13.00 1.99 8.48
N VAL A 90 -12.80 3.31 8.47
CA VAL A 90 -13.83 4.27 8.05
C VAL A 90 -14.18 4.07 6.56
N SER A 91 -13.19 3.83 5.72
CA SER A 91 -13.43 3.64 4.29
C SER A 91 -14.14 2.32 3.97
N LEU A 92 -13.78 1.23 4.65
CA LEU A 92 -14.45 -0.06 4.47
C LEU A 92 -15.87 -0.05 5.01
N LEU A 93 -16.10 0.53 6.19
CA LEU A 93 -17.44 0.69 6.77
C LEU A 93 -18.37 1.50 5.85
N SER A 94 -17.85 2.51 5.14
CA SER A 94 -18.66 3.30 4.21
C SER A 94 -19.25 2.50 3.06
N ILE A 95 -18.64 1.36 2.71
CA ILE A 95 -19.05 0.50 1.59
C ILE A 95 -19.40 -0.94 2.01
N GLU A 96 -19.57 -1.21 3.30
CA GLU A 96 -19.86 -2.57 3.78
C GLU A 96 -21.10 -3.18 3.13
N LYS A 97 -22.10 -2.35 2.80
CA LYS A 97 -23.30 -2.79 2.06
C LYS A 97 -23.00 -3.34 0.66
N CYS A 98 -21.81 -3.08 0.13
CA CYS A 98 -21.36 -3.61 -1.16
C CYS A 98 -20.78 -5.04 -1.04
N PHE A 99 -20.57 -5.55 0.17
CA PHE A 99 -19.98 -6.87 0.37
C PHE A 99 -21.03 -7.97 0.15
N LYS A 100 -20.61 -9.04 -0.56
CA LYS A 100 -21.24 -10.36 -0.60
C LYS A 100 -20.52 -11.24 0.40
N LYS A 101 -21.10 -12.36 0.82
CA LYS A 101 -20.38 -13.37 1.61
C LYS A 101 -19.08 -13.86 0.93
N SER A 102 -19.06 -13.83 -0.40
CA SER A 102 -17.93 -14.26 -1.22
C SER A 102 -17.00 -13.12 -1.67
N THR A 103 -17.19 -11.89 -1.17
CA THR A 103 -16.32 -10.76 -1.51
C THR A 103 -14.94 -11.01 -0.96
N ILE A 104 -13.93 -10.84 -1.80
CA ILE A 104 -12.52 -10.95 -1.46
C ILE A 104 -11.95 -9.54 -1.36
N ILE A 105 -11.20 -9.27 -0.29
CA ILE A 105 -10.60 -7.97 -0.02
C ILE A 105 -9.09 -8.08 -0.20
N LEU A 106 -8.53 -7.28 -1.09
CA LEU A 106 -7.09 -7.17 -1.33
C LEU A 106 -6.57 -5.83 -0.85
N PRO A 107 -5.94 -5.77 0.33
CA PRO A 107 -5.25 -4.57 0.81
C PRO A 107 -3.92 -4.37 0.08
N LEU A 108 -3.70 -3.17 -0.44
CA LEU A 108 -2.45 -2.72 -1.07
C LEU A 108 -1.89 -1.50 -0.34
N TYR A 109 -1.68 -1.66 0.96
CA TYR A 109 -1.16 -0.61 1.83
C TYR A 109 0.36 -0.71 2.01
N ASN A 110 0.95 0.33 2.56
CA ASN A 110 2.26 0.26 3.17
C ASN A 110 2.08 -0.18 4.64
N GLY A 111 2.90 -1.08 5.10
CA GLY A 111 2.71 -1.76 6.39
C GLY A 111 2.29 -3.21 6.21
N VAL A 112 2.14 -3.91 7.31
CA VAL A 112 1.80 -5.34 7.37
C VAL A 112 0.54 -5.61 8.21
N ASP A 113 0.01 -4.59 8.87
CA ASP A 113 -1.12 -4.64 9.81
C ASP A 113 -2.49 -4.66 9.14
N ALA A 114 -2.60 -4.17 7.91
CA ALA A 114 -3.88 -3.99 7.22
C ALA A 114 -4.70 -5.30 7.08
N PRO A 115 -4.13 -6.46 6.71
CA PRO A 115 -4.92 -7.70 6.62
C PRO A 115 -5.53 -8.11 7.96
N GLU A 116 -4.78 -8.04 9.06
CA GLU A 116 -5.26 -8.38 10.41
C GLU A 116 -6.37 -7.43 10.87
N ARG A 117 -6.18 -6.12 10.67
CA ARG A 117 -7.20 -5.10 10.99
C ARG A 117 -8.50 -5.32 10.21
N ILE A 118 -8.40 -5.61 8.91
CA ILE A 118 -9.56 -5.87 8.06
C ILE A 118 -10.25 -7.18 8.45
N SER A 119 -9.49 -8.24 8.73
CA SER A 119 -10.04 -9.53 9.17
C SER A 119 -10.76 -9.43 10.52
N THR A 120 -10.28 -8.56 11.41
CA THR A 120 -10.95 -8.29 12.69
C THR A 120 -12.31 -7.61 12.48
N LEU A 121 -12.43 -6.70 11.50
CA LEU A 121 -13.70 -6.06 11.15
C LEU A 121 -14.65 -6.98 10.38
N TYR A 122 -14.10 -7.84 9.54
CA TYR A 122 -14.86 -8.70 8.61
C TYR A 122 -14.38 -10.15 8.70
N PRO A 123 -14.62 -10.84 9.85
CA PRO A 123 -14.09 -12.19 10.10
C PRO A 123 -14.64 -13.26 9.16
N ASP A 124 -15.79 -13.01 8.54
CA ASP A 124 -16.43 -13.94 7.59
C ASP A 124 -15.97 -13.71 6.13
N HIS A 125 -15.05 -12.78 5.88
CA HIS A 125 -14.58 -12.46 4.55
C HIS A 125 -13.14 -12.91 4.34
N GLU A 126 -12.83 -13.31 3.11
CA GLU A 126 -11.47 -13.61 2.71
C GLU A 126 -10.68 -12.30 2.50
N VAL A 127 -9.65 -12.11 3.32
CA VAL A 127 -8.73 -10.98 3.23
C VAL A 127 -7.38 -11.49 2.75
N LEU A 128 -6.98 -11.05 1.56
CA LEU A 128 -5.68 -11.39 1.00
C LEU A 128 -4.57 -10.58 1.66
N GLN A 129 -3.35 -11.01 1.48
CA GLN A 129 -2.18 -10.18 1.68
C GLN A 129 -1.68 -9.67 0.34
N GLY A 130 -1.19 -8.43 0.30
CA GLY A 130 -0.62 -7.87 -0.92
C GLY A 130 0.36 -6.74 -0.65
N CYS A 131 1.33 -6.61 -1.54
CA CYS A 131 2.23 -5.46 -1.54
C CYS A 131 2.58 -5.04 -2.96
N VAL A 132 2.89 -3.76 -3.11
CA VAL A 132 3.26 -3.18 -4.40
C VAL A 132 4.59 -2.45 -4.29
N TYR A 133 5.40 -2.60 -5.32
CA TYR A 133 6.61 -1.81 -5.52
C TYR A 133 6.34 -0.84 -6.66
N ILE A 134 6.17 0.43 -6.35
CA ILE A 134 5.86 1.48 -7.32
C ILE A 134 6.24 2.84 -6.74
N VAL A 135 6.63 3.76 -7.60
CA VAL A 135 6.76 5.17 -7.24
C VAL A 135 5.65 5.94 -7.94
N SER A 136 4.57 6.18 -7.22
CA SER A 136 3.40 6.91 -7.71
C SER A 136 2.87 7.88 -6.66
N LYS A 137 2.25 8.97 -7.14
CA LYS A 137 1.64 9.99 -6.29
C LYS A 137 0.46 10.66 -6.98
N ILE A 138 -0.40 11.28 -6.20
CA ILE A 138 -1.37 12.24 -6.72
C ILE A 138 -0.61 13.51 -7.12
N GLU A 139 -0.75 13.93 -8.37
CA GLU A 139 -0.24 15.21 -8.86
C GLU A 139 -1.27 16.32 -8.62
N SER A 140 -2.52 16.01 -8.88
CA SER A 140 -3.71 16.79 -8.52
C SER A 140 -4.94 15.88 -8.55
N SER A 141 -6.11 16.36 -8.12
CA SER A 141 -7.35 15.57 -8.16
C SER A 141 -7.57 14.98 -9.56
N GLY A 142 -7.75 13.66 -9.63
CA GLY A 142 -7.94 12.93 -10.91
C GLY A 142 -6.68 12.76 -11.76
N ILE A 143 -5.49 13.15 -11.28
CA ILE A 143 -4.22 12.96 -11.99
C ILE A 143 -3.22 12.20 -11.12
N ILE A 144 -2.79 11.04 -11.59
CA ILE A 144 -1.78 10.19 -10.97
C ILE A 144 -0.48 10.28 -11.77
N ARG A 145 0.61 10.58 -11.09
CA ARG A 145 1.96 10.54 -11.65
C ARG A 145 2.68 9.27 -11.18
N LYS A 146 3.09 8.43 -12.10
CA LYS A 146 4.01 7.31 -11.86
C LYS A 146 5.36 7.65 -12.48
N THR A 147 6.45 7.41 -11.76
CA THR A 147 7.83 7.67 -12.20
C THR A 147 8.66 6.39 -12.16
N GLY A 148 9.63 6.30 -13.07
CA GLY A 148 10.46 5.12 -13.26
C GLY A 148 9.71 3.97 -13.96
N THR A 149 10.44 2.93 -14.31
CA THR A 149 9.91 1.78 -15.05
C THR A 149 9.49 0.62 -14.15
N PHE A 150 9.89 0.63 -12.89
CA PHE A 150 9.66 -0.47 -11.97
C PHE A 150 8.27 -0.40 -11.34
N GLU A 151 7.53 -1.49 -11.52
CA GLU A 151 6.24 -1.71 -10.86
C GLU A 151 6.01 -3.20 -10.73
N LYS A 152 5.65 -3.65 -9.52
CA LYS A 152 5.28 -5.05 -9.26
C LYS A 152 4.20 -5.11 -8.21
N LEU A 153 3.27 -6.04 -8.40
CA LEU A 153 2.23 -6.36 -7.45
C LEU A 153 2.38 -7.81 -7.01
N PHE A 154 2.53 -8.05 -5.72
CA PHE A 154 2.54 -9.38 -5.13
C PHE A 154 1.28 -9.55 -4.29
N PHE A 155 0.66 -10.71 -4.36
CA PHE A 155 -0.50 -11.02 -3.54
C PHE A 155 -0.62 -12.52 -3.32
N GLY A 156 -1.37 -12.91 -2.30
CA GLY A 156 -1.62 -14.29 -1.96
C GLY A 156 -2.49 -14.42 -0.72
N SER A 157 -2.84 -15.65 -0.39
CA SER A 157 -3.48 -16.02 0.86
C SER A 157 -3.35 -17.54 1.03
N PRO A 158 -3.05 -18.03 2.25
CA PRO A 158 -3.03 -19.45 2.53
C PRO A 158 -4.44 -20.07 2.59
N SER A 159 -5.49 -19.26 2.76
CA SER A 159 -6.88 -19.69 3.00
C SER A 159 -7.79 -19.49 1.79
N ALA A 160 -7.49 -18.55 0.92
CA ALA A 160 -8.35 -18.23 -0.21
C ALA A 160 -8.45 -19.35 -1.23
N PRO A 161 -9.64 -19.58 -1.83
CA PRO A 161 -9.77 -20.57 -2.89
C PRO A 161 -8.85 -20.26 -4.08
N MET A 162 -7.97 -21.19 -4.43
CA MET A 162 -6.96 -21.01 -5.49
C MET A 162 -7.58 -20.58 -6.83
N ILE A 163 -8.81 -21.01 -7.13
CA ILE A 163 -9.52 -20.62 -8.34
C ILE A 163 -9.79 -19.11 -8.37
N LYS A 164 -10.05 -18.50 -7.20
CA LYS A 164 -10.29 -17.06 -7.08
C LYS A 164 -9.00 -16.25 -7.17
N LEU A 165 -7.91 -16.77 -6.60
CA LEU A 165 -6.58 -16.17 -6.72
C LEU A 165 -6.10 -16.17 -8.18
N LYS A 166 -6.27 -17.28 -8.88
CA LYS A 166 -5.94 -17.38 -10.32
C LYS A 166 -6.84 -16.50 -11.19
N GLU A 167 -8.13 -16.37 -10.86
CA GLU A 167 -9.03 -15.43 -11.53
C GLU A 167 -8.49 -14.01 -11.42
N LEU A 168 -8.13 -13.58 -10.20
CA LEU A 168 -7.59 -12.24 -9.95
C LEU A 168 -6.24 -12.03 -10.65
N GLN A 169 -5.35 -13.03 -10.64
CA GLN A 169 -4.08 -12.99 -11.36
C GLN A 169 -4.27 -12.79 -12.86
N MET A 170 -5.21 -13.52 -13.47
CA MET A 170 -5.55 -13.36 -14.89
C MET A 170 -6.11 -11.96 -15.18
N ILE A 171 -6.93 -11.42 -14.29
CA ILE A 171 -7.48 -10.07 -14.40
C ILE A 171 -6.34 -9.05 -14.39
N PHE A 172 -5.38 -9.16 -13.49
CA PHE A 172 -4.21 -8.27 -13.46
C PHE A 172 -3.32 -8.44 -14.69
N ALA A 173 -3.01 -9.66 -15.09
CA ALA A 173 -2.16 -9.93 -16.25
C ALA A 173 -2.76 -9.36 -17.55
N ASN A 174 -4.07 -9.54 -17.77
CA ASN A 174 -4.77 -8.99 -18.93
C ASN A 174 -4.83 -7.46 -18.92
N ALA A 175 -4.70 -6.84 -17.76
CA ALA A 175 -4.59 -5.37 -17.62
C ALA A 175 -3.15 -4.87 -17.78
N GLY A 176 -2.18 -5.75 -18.07
CA GLY A 176 -0.76 -5.39 -18.21
C GLY A 176 -0.08 -5.10 -16.87
N ILE A 177 -0.67 -5.55 -15.76
CA ILE A 177 -0.07 -5.40 -14.42
C ILE A 177 0.91 -6.55 -14.19
N ASP A 178 2.19 -6.22 -13.94
CA ASP A 178 3.20 -7.21 -13.55
C ASP A 178 2.90 -7.74 -12.14
N SER A 179 2.09 -8.79 -12.08
CA SER A 179 1.54 -9.34 -10.85
C SER A 179 1.95 -10.77 -10.60
N TYR A 180 2.21 -11.09 -9.35
CA TYR A 180 2.69 -12.37 -8.88
C TYR A 180 1.78 -12.92 -7.77
N LEU A 181 1.21 -14.09 -8.02
CA LEU A 181 0.56 -14.88 -6.98
C LEU A 181 1.65 -15.67 -6.25
N VAL A 182 1.77 -15.49 -4.94
CA VAL A 182 2.87 -16.01 -4.11
C VAL A 182 2.29 -16.81 -2.95
N ASP A 183 2.81 -18.01 -2.73
CA ASP A 183 2.37 -18.87 -1.63
C ASP A 183 2.83 -18.33 -0.26
N GLU A 184 4.12 -17.94 -0.14
CA GLU A 184 4.69 -17.32 1.06
C GLU A 184 4.57 -15.77 1.00
N ILE A 185 3.35 -15.28 0.81
CA ILE A 185 3.10 -13.85 0.62
C ILE A 185 3.48 -13.02 1.86
N GLU A 186 3.35 -13.56 3.06
CA GLU A 186 3.69 -12.86 4.29
C GLU A 186 5.19 -12.50 4.31
N GLU A 187 6.07 -13.42 3.94
CA GLU A 187 7.51 -13.17 3.84
C GLU A 187 7.80 -12.03 2.85
N LYS A 188 7.11 -12.04 1.70
CA LYS A 188 7.28 -11.01 0.67
C LYS A 188 6.81 -9.63 1.13
N VAL A 189 5.73 -9.58 1.88
CA VAL A 189 5.21 -8.34 2.48
C VAL A 189 6.19 -7.81 3.54
N TRP A 190 6.72 -8.70 4.41
CA TRP A 190 7.68 -8.34 5.45
C TRP A 190 9.05 -7.93 4.87
N GLU A 191 9.54 -8.58 3.82
CA GLU A 191 10.76 -8.14 3.10
C GLU A 191 10.65 -6.67 2.65
N LYS A 192 9.48 -6.29 2.11
CA LYS A 192 9.21 -4.90 1.77
C LYS A 192 9.09 -4.03 3.01
N PHE A 193 8.40 -4.50 4.03
CA PHE A 193 8.09 -3.73 5.24
C PHE A 193 9.36 -3.33 5.99
N ILE A 194 10.33 -4.23 6.13
CA ILE A 194 11.63 -3.94 6.74
C ILE A 194 12.28 -2.71 6.07
N PHE A 195 12.29 -2.67 4.75
CA PHE A 195 12.83 -1.54 4.01
C PHE A 195 12.03 -0.25 4.21
N ILE A 196 10.70 -0.31 4.00
CA ILE A 196 9.88 0.92 3.99
C ILE A 196 9.64 1.50 5.38
N SER A 197 9.52 0.66 6.41
CA SER A 197 9.35 1.09 7.80
C SER A 197 10.59 1.83 8.30
N ALA A 198 11.77 1.23 8.17
CA ALA A 198 13.03 1.87 8.56
C ALA A 198 13.29 3.16 7.77
N LEU A 199 13.03 3.15 6.44
CA LEU A 199 13.19 4.33 5.59
C LEU A 199 12.22 5.45 5.99
N ALA A 200 10.96 5.13 6.19
CA ALA A 200 9.93 6.11 6.56
C ALA A 200 10.25 6.72 7.93
N SER A 201 10.59 5.89 8.91
CA SER A 201 10.96 6.31 10.26
C SER A 201 12.20 7.20 10.25
N ALA A 202 13.29 6.78 9.60
CA ALA A 202 14.54 7.53 9.56
C ALA A 202 14.41 8.86 8.82
N THR A 203 13.84 8.87 7.61
CA THR A 203 13.70 10.09 6.82
C THR A 203 12.82 11.13 7.50
N SER A 204 11.72 10.69 8.13
CA SER A 204 10.80 11.59 8.85
C SER A 204 11.40 12.13 10.14
N TYR A 205 12.06 11.27 10.92
CA TYR A 205 12.69 11.65 12.19
C TYR A 205 13.85 12.63 12.01
N LEU A 206 14.73 12.34 11.05
CA LEU A 206 15.92 13.15 10.77
C LEU A 206 15.60 14.38 9.92
N ASN A 207 14.44 14.43 9.25
CA ASN A 207 14.12 15.40 8.20
C ASN A 207 15.20 15.40 7.10
N GLN A 208 15.57 14.20 6.62
CA GLN A 208 16.65 14.00 5.65
C GLN A 208 16.17 13.14 4.48
N ASN A 209 16.75 13.37 3.30
CA ASN A 209 16.60 12.47 2.16
C ASN A 209 17.61 11.29 2.27
N ILE A 210 17.48 10.33 1.36
CA ILE A 210 18.32 9.11 1.35
C ILE A 210 19.82 9.46 1.28
N GLY A 211 20.21 10.39 0.39
CA GLY A 211 21.62 10.78 0.26
C GLY A 211 22.21 11.38 1.52
N GLN A 212 21.44 12.18 2.24
CA GLN A 212 21.87 12.77 3.51
C GLN A 212 22.01 11.70 4.60
N ILE A 213 21.12 10.70 4.64
CA ILE A 213 21.23 9.55 5.57
C ILE A 213 22.49 8.75 5.27
N ILE A 214 22.77 8.45 4.00
CA ILE A 214 23.95 7.68 3.60
C ILE A 214 25.25 8.42 3.89
N ALA A 215 25.27 9.73 3.68
CA ALA A 215 26.48 10.56 3.81
C ALA A 215 26.84 10.91 5.27
N ASN A 216 25.96 10.70 6.23
CA ASN A 216 26.17 11.02 7.63
C ASN A 216 26.20 9.76 8.49
N ASP A 217 27.33 9.47 9.14
CA ASP A 217 27.54 8.25 9.93
C ASP A 217 26.49 8.06 11.03
N ALA A 218 26.11 9.11 11.75
CA ALA A 218 25.11 9.03 12.80
C ALA A 218 23.71 8.72 12.25
N SER A 219 23.34 9.32 11.12
CA SER A 219 22.08 9.06 10.44
C SER A 219 22.03 7.65 9.87
N ARG A 220 23.14 7.20 9.30
CA ARG A 220 23.28 5.81 8.80
C ARG A 220 23.21 4.80 9.95
N ALA A 221 23.84 5.08 11.07
CA ALA A 221 23.76 4.22 12.25
C ALA A 221 22.33 4.10 12.77
N LEU A 222 21.59 5.20 12.88
CA LEU A 222 20.17 5.18 13.26
C LEU A 222 19.33 4.32 12.29
N TYR A 223 19.56 4.44 10.99
CA TYR A 223 18.85 3.62 10.00
C TYR A 223 19.16 2.12 10.17
N VAL A 224 20.42 1.77 10.45
CA VAL A 224 20.84 0.38 10.70
C VAL A 224 20.22 -0.17 11.98
N GLU A 225 20.13 0.63 13.06
CA GLU A 225 19.46 0.20 14.30
C GLU A 225 17.97 -0.07 14.08
N LEU A 226 17.27 0.78 13.31
CA LEU A 226 15.88 0.50 12.93
C LEU A 226 15.75 -0.82 12.14
N LEU A 227 16.68 -1.12 11.24
CA LEU A 227 16.70 -2.39 10.52
C LEU A 227 16.95 -3.59 11.48
N ASN A 228 17.86 -3.45 12.42
CA ASN A 228 18.15 -4.49 13.40
C ASN A 228 16.90 -4.82 14.23
N GLU A 229 16.24 -3.82 14.81
CA GLU A 229 15.06 -3.99 15.66
C GLU A 229 13.92 -4.70 14.91
N ILE A 230 13.54 -4.23 13.71
CA ILE A 230 12.46 -4.84 12.95
C ILE A 230 12.80 -6.24 12.42
N THR A 231 14.06 -6.50 12.08
CA THR A 231 14.51 -7.83 11.60
C THR A 231 14.49 -8.86 12.73
N MET A 232 14.84 -8.46 13.97
CA MET A 232 14.71 -9.33 15.14
C MET A 232 13.26 -9.76 15.36
N ILE A 233 12.31 -8.85 15.23
CA ILE A 233 10.87 -9.17 15.31
C ILE A 233 10.47 -10.17 14.22
N ALA A 234 10.87 -9.92 12.98
CA ALA A 234 10.57 -10.81 11.85
C ALA A 234 11.12 -12.24 12.08
N ALA A 235 12.33 -12.35 12.66
CA ALA A 235 12.94 -13.64 13.00
C ALA A 235 12.17 -14.38 14.10
N VAL A 236 11.74 -13.70 15.15
CA VAL A 236 10.97 -14.33 16.26
C VAL A 236 9.57 -14.73 15.79
N LYS A 237 8.98 -14.01 14.82
CA LYS A 237 7.74 -14.41 14.16
C LYS A 237 7.89 -15.68 13.31
N GLY A 238 9.11 -16.16 13.07
CA GLY A 238 9.39 -17.36 12.29
C GLY A 238 9.34 -17.13 10.77
N LEU A 239 9.48 -15.89 10.32
CA LEU A 239 9.51 -15.57 8.89
C LEU A 239 10.84 -16.03 8.28
N ASN A 240 10.75 -16.76 7.18
CA ASN A 240 11.93 -17.28 6.47
C ASN A 240 12.49 -16.21 5.52
N LEU A 241 13.12 -15.19 6.09
CA LEU A 241 13.76 -14.11 5.35
C LEU A 241 15.25 -14.45 5.08
N PRO A 242 15.86 -13.86 4.02
CA PRO A 242 17.28 -14.03 3.77
C PRO A 242 18.14 -13.64 5.00
N ASN A 243 19.15 -14.45 5.31
CA ASN A 243 20.05 -14.18 6.45
C ASN A 243 20.79 -12.84 6.33
N ASP A 244 20.97 -12.34 5.13
CA ASP A 244 21.61 -11.07 4.82
C ASP A 244 20.61 -9.94 4.49
N ILE A 245 19.35 -10.06 4.93
CA ILE A 245 18.26 -9.11 4.62
C ILE A 245 18.64 -7.66 4.94
N ILE A 246 19.36 -7.41 6.05
CA ILE A 246 19.84 -6.07 6.43
C ILE A 246 20.80 -5.54 5.36
N MET A 247 21.78 -6.36 4.96
CA MET A 247 22.74 -5.98 3.92
C MET A 247 22.05 -5.70 2.59
N GLN A 248 21.13 -6.58 2.18
CA GLN A 248 20.34 -6.38 0.96
C GLN A 248 19.53 -5.08 1.02
N THR A 249 18.98 -4.77 2.18
CA THR A 249 18.19 -3.54 2.42
C THR A 249 19.07 -2.29 2.34
N ILE A 250 20.28 -2.32 2.90
CA ILE A 250 21.25 -1.22 2.78
C ILE A 250 21.67 -1.03 1.33
N LEU A 251 21.99 -2.10 0.62
CA LEU A 251 22.34 -2.03 -0.82
C LEU A 251 21.18 -1.48 -1.66
N LYS A 252 19.95 -1.81 -1.33
CA LYS A 252 18.76 -1.26 -1.97
C LYS A 252 18.61 0.24 -1.69
N LEU A 253 18.87 0.69 -0.46
CA LEU A 253 18.89 2.11 -0.13
C LEU A 253 19.94 2.87 -0.94
N GLU A 254 21.16 2.35 -1.05
CA GLU A 254 22.28 2.94 -1.79
C GLU A 254 22.00 3.06 -3.30
N LYS A 255 21.24 2.13 -3.88
CA LYS A 255 20.79 2.16 -5.28
C LYS A 255 19.60 3.07 -5.54
N THR A 256 18.92 3.51 -4.50
CA THR A 256 17.76 4.41 -4.62
C THR A 256 18.25 5.85 -4.89
N PRO A 257 17.55 6.65 -5.73
CA PRO A 257 17.96 8.03 -5.99
C PRO A 257 18.19 8.81 -4.69
N GLN A 258 19.35 9.45 -4.56
CA GLN A 258 19.77 10.08 -3.32
C GLN A 258 18.90 11.27 -2.88
N ASN A 259 18.27 11.96 -3.83
CA ASN A 259 17.30 13.01 -3.55
C ASN A 259 15.90 12.49 -3.18
N ALA A 260 15.69 11.19 -3.23
CA ALA A 260 14.42 10.57 -2.85
C ALA A 260 14.21 10.56 -1.33
N THR A 261 12.96 10.49 -0.95
CA THR A 261 12.53 10.33 0.44
C THR A 261 11.26 9.46 0.50
N SER A 262 10.85 9.04 1.69
CA SER A 262 9.63 8.26 1.89
C SER A 262 8.35 9.09 1.65
N SER A 263 7.22 8.41 1.40
CA SER A 263 5.91 9.07 1.36
C SER A 263 5.54 9.69 2.70
N MET A 264 5.81 8.98 3.80
CA MET A 264 5.54 9.48 5.15
C MET A 264 6.30 10.78 5.43
N HIS A 265 7.57 10.88 5.04
CA HIS A 265 8.35 12.12 5.21
C HIS A 265 7.76 13.30 4.41
N ARG A 266 7.29 13.04 3.18
CA ARG A 266 6.61 14.09 2.39
C ARG A 266 5.33 14.58 3.07
N ASP A 267 4.56 13.65 3.66
CA ASP A 267 3.33 13.99 4.39
C ASP A 267 3.66 14.81 5.67
N VAL A 268 4.72 14.43 6.39
CA VAL A 268 5.23 15.18 7.56
C VAL A 268 5.65 16.62 7.17
N ILE A 269 6.45 16.78 6.10
CA ILE A 269 6.87 18.11 5.63
C ILE A 269 5.67 18.96 5.21
N ALA A 270 4.65 18.33 4.60
CA ALA A 270 3.43 19.01 4.21
C ALA A 270 2.52 19.38 5.40
N GLY A 271 2.85 18.96 6.63
CA GLY A 271 2.02 19.16 7.82
C GLY A 271 0.71 18.38 7.77
N GLY A 272 0.63 17.33 6.96
CA GLY A 272 -0.55 16.47 6.82
C GLY A 272 -0.52 15.28 7.77
N LYS A 273 -1.64 14.55 7.83
CA LYS A 273 -1.71 13.25 8.53
C LYS A 273 -0.83 12.24 7.81
N PHE A 274 -0.09 11.41 8.55
CA PHE A 274 0.86 10.45 8.02
C PHE A 274 0.76 9.09 8.72
N GLU A 275 1.32 8.06 8.11
CA GLU A 275 1.13 6.64 8.47
C GLU A 275 2.06 6.20 9.62
N LEU A 276 2.12 6.98 10.72
CA LEU A 276 2.99 6.72 11.87
C LEU A 276 2.65 5.40 12.56
N GLU A 277 1.36 5.13 12.73
CA GLU A 277 0.87 3.92 13.41
C GLU A 277 1.33 2.64 12.69
N SER A 278 1.08 2.54 11.41
CA SER A 278 1.40 1.32 10.63
C SER A 278 2.87 1.16 10.28
N LEU A 279 3.65 2.26 10.23
CA LEU A 279 5.07 2.20 9.82
C LEU A 279 6.07 2.28 10.96
N THR A 280 5.69 2.82 12.11
CA THR A 280 6.59 3.01 13.26
C THR A 280 6.02 2.37 14.53
N GLU A 281 4.81 2.74 14.96
CA GLU A 281 4.19 2.24 16.18
C GLU A 281 3.92 0.74 16.13
N PHE A 282 3.53 0.22 14.98
CA PHE A 282 3.34 -1.21 14.78
C PHE A 282 4.59 -2.03 15.17
N VAL A 283 5.79 -1.55 14.82
CA VAL A 283 7.04 -2.25 15.18
C VAL A 283 7.25 -2.25 16.69
N ILE A 284 6.90 -1.17 17.37
CA ILE A 284 6.98 -1.08 18.84
C ILE A 284 6.01 -2.09 19.48
N ASN A 285 4.77 -2.15 18.97
CA ASN A 285 3.75 -3.05 19.50
C ASN A 285 4.09 -4.52 19.27
N GLU A 286 4.63 -4.87 18.10
CA GLU A 286 5.15 -6.23 17.87
C GLU A 286 6.37 -6.53 18.74
N GLY A 287 7.25 -5.55 18.95
CA GLY A 287 8.37 -5.67 19.89
C GLY A 287 7.90 -6.00 21.32
N LEU A 288 6.89 -5.29 21.82
CA LEU A 288 6.29 -5.59 23.11
C LEU A 288 5.66 -6.99 23.17
N LYS A 289 4.94 -7.38 22.12
CA LYS A 289 4.26 -8.68 22.01
C LYS A 289 5.25 -9.87 22.03
N TYR A 290 6.42 -9.71 21.41
CA TYR A 290 7.45 -10.75 21.32
C TYR A 290 8.63 -10.55 22.28
N GLU A 291 8.52 -9.59 23.20
CA GLU A 291 9.58 -9.25 24.19
C GLU A 291 10.92 -8.85 23.54
N ILE A 292 10.85 -8.21 22.36
CA ILE A 292 12.01 -7.68 21.63
C ILE A 292 12.11 -6.17 21.89
N PRO A 293 13.22 -5.67 22.46
CA PRO A 293 13.41 -4.23 22.66
C PRO A 293 13.46 -3.46 21.33
N THR A 294 12.75 -2.35 21.27
CA THR A 294 12.72 -1.44 20.10
C THR A 294 13.03 0.00 20.51
N PRO A 295 14.18 0.27 21.16
CA PRO A 295 14.48 1.60 21.69
C PRO A 295 14.57 2.68 20.60
N THR A 296 15.11 2.36 19.42
CA THR A 296 15.23 3.32 18.31
C THR A 296 13.88 3.68 17.72
N TYR A 297 13.01 2.70 17.48
CA TYR A 297 11.63 2.97 17.05
C TYR A 297 10.86 3.79 18.09
N ASN A 298 11.05 3.54 19.39
CA ASN A 298 10.42 4.33 20.45
C ASN A 298 10.85 5.80 20.40
N ILE A 299 12.16 6.09 20.28
CA ILE A 299 12.68 7.47 20.17
C ILE A 299 12.09 8.17 18.94
N VAL A 300 12.05 7.49 17.80
CA VAL A 300 11.48 8.01 16.55
C VAL A 300 9.98 8.30 16.70
N PHE A 301 9.23 7.36 17.25
CA PHE A 301 7.78 7.48 17.47
C PHE A 301 7.44 8.67 18.36
N GLU A 302 8.07 8.78 19.54
CA GLU A 302 7.79 9.86 20.48
C GLU A 302 8.06 11.24 19.88
N LYS A 303 9.10 11.40 19.07
CA LYS A 303 9.33 12.65 18.34
C LYS A 303 8.27 12.91 17.27
N LEU A 304 7.97 11.92 16.43
CA LEU A 304 7.04 12.10 15.30
C LEU A 304 5.60 12.29 15.78
N LYS A 305 5.22 11.69 16.88
CA LYS A 305 3.91 11.89 17.52
C LYS A 305 3.64 13.35 17.86
N THR A 306 4.67 14.12 18.21
CA THR A 306 4.52 15.55 18.56
C THR A 306 4.19 16.44 17.35
N VAL A 307 4.41 15.96 16.14
CA VAL A 307 4.14 16.71 14.88
C VAL A 307 2.95 16.17 14.11
N LEU A 308 2.23 15.18 14.65
CA LEU A 308 0.94 14.75 14.10
C LEU A 308 -0.07 15.91 14.19
N PRO A 309 -0.75 16.26 13.10
CA PRO A 309 -1.84 17.22 13.16
C PRO A 309 -2.96 16.70 14.07
N ILE A 310 -3.50 17.57 14.91
CA ILE A 310 -4.62 17.32 15.84
C ILE A 310 -5.90 17.05 15.03
#